data_91f0dc6fb9568514647289298379cf18
#
_entry.id   91f0dc6fb9568514647289298379cf18
#
_cell.length_a   1.000
_cell.length_b   1.000
_cell.length_c   1.000
_cell.angle_alpha   90.00
_cell.angle_beta   90.00
_cell.angle_gamma   90.00
#
_symmetry.space_group_name_H-M   'P 1'
#
loop_
_entity.id
_entity.type
_entity.pdbx_description
1 polymer ?
#
loop_
_entity_poly.entity_id
_entity_poly.type
_entity_poly.pdbx_seq_one_letter_code
_entity_poly.pdbx_strand_id
1 'polypeptide(L)'
;MDREDMVIDSDKLLEAGQLITIRPHTRFVHFPEHTHNYVEVIYMCRGETIHVVDGRELKLKEGELLFLNQHAVQEIQPAGQDDIAVNFIILPEFFDTAFRMMGEEENLLRDFIVGCLCDDTRYGRYLHFQIADVLPVQNLVENLVWSLMHEREGMQAMNQTTMGLLLRHLMHYTGRIRVNRDSEQSFEQQLTLQVLRYIDEHYREGSLTELAALMGYDVYWLSRAINRLLGRNYKELLQIKRLNQAAFLLHSTRMPVADVSFAVGYDNTSYFYRIFRTYYGMSPKEYRKNG
;
A
#
# COMPACT_ATOMS: atom_id res chain seq x y z
N MET A 1 30.05 15.80 5.18
CA MET A 1 28.94 16.71 5.49
C MET A 1 27.71 15.82 5.46
N ASP A 2 27.28 15.35 6.62
CA ASP A 2 26.09 14.48 6.74
C ASP A 2 24.90 15.29 6.24
N ARG A 3 24.23 14.78 5.18
CA ARG A 3 22.90 15.28 4.80
C ARG A 3 21.96 14.86 5.92
N GLU A 4 21.53 15.78 6.77
CA GLU A 4 20.39 15.55 7.62
C GLU A 4 19.20 15.28 6.68
N ASP A 5 18.65 14.08 6.75
CA ASP A 5 17.45 13.72 6.00
C ASP A 5 16.32 14.65 6.45
N MET A 6 15.85 15.50 5.54
CA MET A 6 14.78 16.45 5.84
C MET A 6 13.46 15.68 5.92
N VAL A 7 12.90 15.55 7.14
CA VAL A 7 11.59 14.92 7.39
C VAL A 7 10.56 16.02 7.62
N ILE A 8 9.50 16.00 6.81
CA ILE A 8 8.34 16.86 7.02
C ILE A 8 7.38 16.15 7.98
N ASP A 9 7.12 16.80 9.10
CA ASP A 9 6.33 16.24 10.19
C ASP A 9 4.86 16.63 10.08
N SER A 10 3.96 15.63 10.16
CA SER A 10 2.51 15.78 10.16
C SER A 10 2.01 16.69 11.29
N ASP A 11 2.67 16.70 12.46
CA ASP A 11 2.29 17.52 13.61
C ASP A 11 2.35 19.03 13.32
N LYS A 12 3.10 19.42 12.28
CA LYS A 12 3.17 20.82 11.82
C LYS A 12 2.09 21.17 10.80
N LEU A 13 1.38 20.19 10.29
CA LEU A 13 0.47 20.32 9.15
C LEU A 13 -0.98 19.99 9.50
N LEU A 14 -1.20 19.11 10.48
CA LEU A 14 -2.51 18.65 10.95
C LEU A 14 -2.84 19.25 12.31
N GLU A 15 -4.10 19.58 12.53
CA GLU A 15 -4.59 19.97 13.86
C GLU A 15 -4.80 18.72 14.73
N ALA A 16 -4.82 18.92 16.07
CA ALA A 16 -4.99 17.83 17.01
C ALA A 16 -6.32 17.07 16.76
N GLY A 17 -6.23 15.76 16.50
CA GLY A 17 -7.36 14.89 16.19
C GLY A 17 -7.79 14.87 14.71
N GLN A 18 -7.15 15.66 13.87
CA GLN A 18 -7.38 15.64 12.43
C GLN A 18 -6.54 14.53 11.78
N LEU A 19 -7.17 13.69 10.97
CA LEU A 19 -6.48 12.56 10.29
C LEU A 19 -6.14 12.85 8.82
N ILE A 20 -6.70 13.92 8.26
CA ILE A 20 -6.48 14.35 6.88
C ILE A 20 -6.60 15.86 6.78
N THR A 21 -5.76 16.46 5.96
CA THR A 21 -5.90 17.86 5.53
C THR A 21 -5.44 18.02 4.09
N ILE A 22 -5.68 19.20 3.50
CA ILE A 22 -5.17 19.55 2.16
C ILE A 22 -4.32 20.80 2.21
N ARG A 23 -3.34 20.85 1.31
CA ARG A 23 -2.48 22.02 1.10
C ARG A 23 -2.32 22.28 -0.39
N PRO A 24 -2.22 23.56 -0.81
CA PRO A 24 -1.78 23.88 -2.16
C PRO A 24 -0.38 23.30 -2.39
N HIS A 25 -0.18 22.70 -3.55
CA HIS A 25 1.14 22.24 -3.96
C HIS A 25 2.13 23.42 -4.11
N THR A 26 3.39 23.17 -3.79
CA THR A 26 4.47 24.18 -3.89
C THR A 26 4.68 24.59 -5.34
N ARG A 27 4.72 25.91 -5.60
CA ARG A 27 4.98 26.48 -6.91
C ARG A 27 6.17 27.44 -6.89
N PHE A 28 6.77 27.67 -8.06
CA PHE A 28 7.82 28.68 -8.30
C PHE A 28 9.18 28.42 -7.64
N VAL A 29 9.28 27.48 -6.73
CA VAL A 29 10.50 27.14 -6.01
C VAL A 29 10.80 25.66 -6.13
N HIS A 30 12.08 25.34 -6.16
CA HIS A 30 12.54 23.96 -6.02
C HIS A 30 12.40 23.53 -4.55
N PHE A 31 11.80 22.37 -4.32
CA PHE A 31 11.73 21.77 -3.00
C PHE A 31 12.68 20.58 -2.96
N PRO A 32 13.72 20.62 -2.10
CA PRO A 32 14.78 19.61 -2.10
C PRO A 32 14.29 18.24 -1.65
N GLU A 33 15.15 17.23 -1.78
CA GLU A 33 14.87 15.87 -1.28
C GLU A 33 14.41 15.87 0.16
N HIS A 34 13.27 15.24 0.41
CA HIS A 34 12.65 15.11 1.73
C HIS A 34 11.84 13.83 1.84
N THR A 35 11.54 13.45 3.05
CA THR A 35 10.58 12.40 3.42
C THR A 35 9.50 12.99 4.32
N HIS A 36 8.46 12.22 4.60
CA HIS A 36 7.38 12.62 5.52
C HIS A 36 6.93 11.42 6.36
N ASN A 37 6.34 11.69 7.53
CA ASN A 37 5.79 10.66 8.43
C ASN A 37 4.29 10.39 8.18
N TYR A 38 3.77 10.77 7.01
CA TYR A 38 2.38 10.63 6.60
C TYR A 38 2.30 10.10 5.15
N VAL A 39 1.13 9.69 4.74
CA VAL A 39 0.83 9.38 3.33
C VAL A 39 0.47 10.66 2.62
N GLU A 40 1.17 10.96 1.52
CA GLU A 40 0.83 12.09 0.67
C GLU A 40 0.10 11.60 -0.59
N VAL A 41 -1.01 12.27 -0.94
CA VAL A 41 -1.67 12.06 -2.23
C VAL A 41 -1.74 13.39 -2.96
N ILE A 42 -1.09 13.46 -4.12
CA ILE A 42 -1.06 14.67 -4.94
C ILE A 42 -2.07 14.51 -6.07
N TYR A 43 -2.99 15.45 -6.17
CA TYR A 43 -3.95 15.56 -7.28
C TYR A 43 -3.62 16.77 -8.13
N MET A 44 -3.40 16.53 -9.41
CA MET A 44 -3.13 17.59 -10.37
C MET A 44 -4.44 18.17 -10.91
N CYS A 45 -4.80 19.36 -10.45
CA CYS A 45 -6.04 20.04 -10.83
C CYS A 45 -5.95 20.66 -12.22
N ARG A 46 -4.76 21.18 -12.61
CA ARG A 46 -4.51 21.84 -13.89
C ARG A 46 -3.02 21.89 -14.19
N GLY A 47 -2.64 21.74 -15.47
CA GLY A 47 -1.25 21.81 -15.91
C GLY A 47 -0.46 20.54 -15.61
N GLU A 48 0.79 20.68 -15.18
CA GLU A 48 1.67 19.54 -14.88
C GLU A 48 2.74 19.90 -13.84
N THR A 49 3.18 18.90 -13.07
CA THR A 49 4.31 19.04 -12.13
C THR A 49 5.31 17.93 -12.34
N ILE A 50 6.57 18.21 -12.02
CA ILE A 50 7.66 17.25 -12.10
C ILE A 50 8.14 16.93 -10.68
N HIS A 51 8.10 15.66 -10.35
CA HIS A 51 8.57 15.10 -9.08
C HIS A 51 9.72 14.15 -9.35
N VAL A 52 10.74 14.14 -8.50
CA VAL A 52 11.73 13.08 -8.48
C VAL A 52 11.43 12.24 -7.25
N VAL A 53 11.00 11.00 -7.45
CA VAL A 53 10.66 10.07 -6.36
C VAL A 53 11.63 8.90 -6.41
N ASP A 54 12.35 8.69 -5.30
CA ASP A 54 13.41 7.67 -5.20
C ASP A 54 14.42 7.74 -6.37
N GLY A 55 14.82 8.98 -6.73
CA GLY A 55 15.76 9.25 -7.82
C GLY A 55 15.17 9.14 -9.23
N ARG A 56 13.84 9.00 -9.38
CA ARG A 56 13.16 8.89 -10.67
C ARG A 56 12.27 10.07 -10.94
N GLU A 57 12.42 10.64 -12.12
CA GLU A 57 11.55 11.71 -12.57
C GLU A 57 10.16 11.18 -12.97
N LEU A 58 9.14 11.77 -12.36
CA LEU A 58 7.72 11.53 -12.62
C LEU A 58 7.07 12.83 -13.05
N LYS A 59 6.38 12.81 -14.18
CA LYS A 59 5.57 13.91 -14.65
C LYS A 59 4.11 13.64 -14.34
N LEU A 60 3.54 14.42 -13.42
CA LEU A 60 2.16 14.34 -13.01
C LEU A 60 1.35 15.36 -13.82
N LYS A 61 0.32 14.91 -14.53
CA LYS A 61 -0.51 15.73 -15.41
C LYS A 61 -1.90 15.94 -14.85
N GLU A 62 -2.60 16.94 -15.38
CA GLU A 62 -3.98 17.25 -15.05
C GLU A 62 -4.87 16.00 -14.98
N GLY A 63 -5.62 15.85 -13.89
CA GLY A 63 -6.50 14.71 -13.58
C GLY A 63 -5.79 13.46 -13.09
N GLU A 64 -4.47 13.47 -12.95
CA GLU A 64 -3.70 12.34 -12.44
C GLU A 64 -3.51 12.41 -10.92
N LEU A 65 -3.27 11.25 -10.30
CA LEU A 65 -3.03 11.09 -8.86
C LEU A 65 -1.66 10.44 -8.62
N LEU A 66 -0.91 10.98 -7.69
CA LEU A 66 0.33 10.40 -7.18
C LEU A 66 0.20 10.13 -5.68
N PHE A 67 0.27 8.86 -5.30
CA PHE A 67 0.30 8.41 -3.92
C PHE A 67 1.74 8.17 -3.51
N LEU A 68 2.14 8.68 -2.36
CA LEU A 68 3.46 8.52 -1.75
C LEU A 68 3.29 8.00 -0.33
N ASN A 69 4.00 6.95 0.05
CA ASN A 69 4.00 6.47 1.43
C ASN A 69 5.04 7.23 2.29
N GLN A 70 5.11 6.89 3.58
CA GLN A 70 6.01 7.53 4.54
C GLN A 70 7.51 7.36 4.23
N HIS A 71 7.87 6.41 3.36
CA HIS A 71 9.25 6.06 3.03
C HIS A 71 9.70 6.59 1.66
N ALA A 72 8.82 7.21 0.89
CA ALA A 72 9.16 7.79 -0.39
C ALA A 72 10.07 9.01 -0.18
N VAL A 73 11.21 9.02 -0.86
CA VAL A 73 12.08 10.20 -0.93
C VAL A 73 11.66 11.02 -2.13
N GLN A 74 11.18 12.23 -1.88
CA GLN A 74 10.61 13.11 -2.91
C GLN A 74 11.41 14.40 -3.03
N GLU A 75 11.62 14.83 -4.27
CA GLU A 75 12.09 16.16 -4.67
C GLU A 75 11.07 16.75 -5.63
N ILE A 76 10.78 18.07 -5.53
CA ILE A 76 9.77 18.73 -6.36
C ILE A 76 10.45 19.81 -7.18
N GLN A 77 10.31 19.73 -8.50
CA GLN A 77 10.81 20.76 -9.41
C GLN A 77 9.89 21.98 -9.41
N PRO A 78 10.39 23.18 -9.71
CA PRO A 78 9.59 24.39 -9.76
C PRO A 78 8.41 24.25 -10.74
N ALA A 79 7.20 24.46 -10.24
CA ALA A 79 5.98 24.51 -11.05
C ALA A 79 5.64 25.96 -11.47
N GLY A 80 4.94 26.13 -12.56
CA GLY A 80 4.57 27.41 -13.13
C GLY A 80 3.29 28.02 -12.53
N GLN A 81 2.86 29.14 -13.11
CA GLN A 81 1.67 29.86 -12.66
C GLN A 81 0.37 29.07 -12.93
N ASP A 82 0.32 28.36 -14.04
CA ASP A 82 -0.85 27.59 -14.45
C ASP A 82 -0.87 26.15 -13.92
N ASP A 83 0.21 25.73 -13.24
CA ASP A 83 0.32 24.41 -12.66
C ASP A 83 -0.28 24.41 -11.24
N ILE A 84 -1.47 23.84 -11.12
CA ILE A 84 -2.24 23.85 -9.89
C ILE A 84 -2.46 22.41 -9.44
N ALA A 85 -1.91 22.07 -8.27
CA ALA A 85 -2.14 20.79 -7.62
C ALA A 85 -2.50 20.97 -6.14
N VAL A 86 -3.10 19.92 -5.57
CA VAL A 86 -3.48 19.83 -4.17
C VAL A 86 -2.81 18.61 -3.57
N ASN A 87 -2.15 18.79 -2.43
CA ASN A 87 -1.57 17.72 -1.63
C ASN A 87 -2.52 17.37 -0.49
N PHE A 88 -2.97 16.12 -0.44
CA PHE A 88 -3.64 15.54 0.72
C PHE A 88 -2.55 15.01 1.66
N ILE A 89 -2.60 15.43 2.91
CA ILE A 89 -1.74 14.99 3.99
C ILE A 89 -2.58 14.09 4.86
N ILE A 90 -2.23 12.79 4.91
CA ILE A 90 -3.11 11.75 5.42
C ILE A 90 -2.35 10.89 6.43
N LEU A 91 -2.84 10.82 7.67
CA LEU A 91 -2.33 9.83 8.61
C LEU A 91 -2.81 8.44 8.22
N PRO A 92 -1.99 7.39 8.39
CA PRO A 92 -2.35 6.02 8.02
C PRO A 92 -3.71 5.57 8.58
N GLU A 93 -4.04 5.94 9.79
CA GLU A 93 -5.29 5.58 10.49
C GLU A 93 -6.55 6.08 9.75
N PHE A 94 -6.42 7.12 8.94
CA PHE A 94 -7.53 7.59 8.10
C PHE A 94 -8.02 6.53 7.13
N PHE A 95 -7.14 5.64 6.69
CA PHE A 95 -7.47 4.58 5.72
C PHE A 95 -8.22 3.39 6.32
N ASP A 96 -8.40 3.28 7.63
CA ASP A 96 -9.07 2.14 8.28
C ASP A 96 -10.45 1.84 7.70
N THR A 97 -11.28 2.87 7.49
CA THR A 97 -12.61 2.73 6.89
C THR A 97 -12.51 2.37 5.41
N ALA A 98 -11.64 3.04 4.68
CA ALA A 98 -11.41 2.79 3.26
C ALA A 98 -10.88 1.37 3.02
N PHE A 99 -9.95 0.90 3.84
CA PHE A 99 -9.41 -0.44 3.77
C PHE A 99 -10.49 -1.52 3.94
N ARG A 100 -11.41 -1.34 4.90
CA ARG A 100 -12.56 -2.25 5.07
C ARG A 100 -13.48 -2.26 3.84
N MET A 101 -13.67 -1.11 3.18
CA MET A 101 -14.49 -0.98 1.98
C MET A 101 -13.84 -1.60 0.74
N MET A 102 -12.52 -1.72 0.69
CA MET A 102 -11.80 -2.34 -0.43
C MET A 102 -12.07 -3.85 -0.54
N GLY A 103 -12.49 -4.50 0.55
CA GLY A 103 -12.77 -5.92 0.58
C GLY A 103 -11.49 -6.77 0.58
N GLU A 104 -11.63 -8.07 0.24
CA GLU A 104 -10.54 -9.04 0.29
C GLU A 104 -9.83 -9.22 -1.05
N GLU A 105 -10.26 -8.52 -2.10
CA GLU A 105 -9.64 -8.62 -3.43
C GLU A 105 -8.19 -8.12 -3.37
N GLU A 106 -7.28 -9.00 -3.75
CA GLU A 106 -5.85 -8.67 -3.84
C GLU A 106 -5.60 -7.72 -5.00
N ASN A 107 -4.94 -6.62 -4.70
CA ASN A 107 -4.74 -5.55 -5.65
C ASN A 107 -3.54 -4.69 -5.21
N LEU A 108 -2.75 -4.22 -6.17
CA LEU A 108 -1.57 -3.40 -5.92
C LEU A 108 -1.86 -2.17 -5.04
N LEU A 109 -3.02 -1.53 -5.22
CA LEU A 109 -3.43 -0.40 -4.39
C LEU A 109 -3.73 -0.84 -2.96
N ARG A 110 -4.42 -1.97 -2.79
CA ARG A 110 -4.68 -2.54 -1.46
C ARG A 110 -3.39 -2.84 -0.72
N ASP A 111 -2.44 -3.48 -1.42
CA ASP A 111 -1.13 -3.81 -0.84
C ASP A 111 -0.36 -2.55 -0.44
N PHE A 112 -0.39 -1.51 -1.27
CA PHE A 112 0.19 -0.21 -0.95
C PHE A 112 -0.43 0.40 0.32
N ILE A 113 -1.76 0.38 0.46
CA ILE A 113 -2.46 0.88 1.66
C ILE A 113 -2.10 0.04 2.90
N VAL A 114 -2.00 -1.30 2.77
CA VAL A 114 -1.50 -2.16 3.85
C VAL A 114 -0.09 -1.77 4.25
N GLY A 115 0.79 -1.51 3.27
CA GLY A 115 2.14 -1.00 3.53
C GLY A 115 2.13 0.29 4.34
N CYS A 116 1.26 1.24 3.99
CA CYS A 116 1.10 2.48 4.73
C CYS A 116 0.62 2.25 6.19
N LEU A 117 -0.35 1.35 6.38
CA LEU A 117 -0.90 1.03 7.71
C LEU A 117 0.07 0.26 8.61
N CYS A 118 0.93 -0.58 8.01
CA CYS A 118 1.87 -1.44 8.72
C CYS A 118 3.29 -0.86 8.79
N ASP A 119 3.51 0.34 8.27
CA ASP A 119 4.83 0.99 8.14
C ASP A 119 5.85 0.09 7.41
N ASP A 120 5.41 -0.51 6.28
CA ASP A 120 6.15 -1.54 5.55
C ASP A 120 6.51 -1.09 4.13
N THR A 121 7.80 -1.06 3.82
CA THR A 121 8.34 -0.61 2.51
C THR A 121 8.20 -1.63 1.39
N ARG A 122 7.84 -2.88 1.70
CA ARG A 122 7.81 -3.99 0.73
C ARG A 122 6.74 -3.85 -0.36
N TYR A 123 5.73 -3.03 -0.13
CA TYR A 123 4.56 -2.87 -1.01
C TYR A 123 4.67 -1.66 -1.97
N GLY A 124 5.89 -1.21 -2.21
CA GLY A 124 6.15 -0.03 -3.04
C GLY A 124 6.09 1.27 -2.25
N ARG A 125 6.73 2.31 -2.79
CA ARG A 125 6.81 3.62 -2.13
C ARG A 125 5.88 4.64 -2.74
N TYR A 126 5.46 4.44 -4.00
CA TYR A 126 4.52 5.33 -4.68
C TYR A 126 3.66 4.59 -5.71
N LEU A 127 2.49 5.15 -5.99
CA LEU A 127 1.60 4.76 -7.09
C LEU A 127 1.20 5.99 -7.89
N HIS A 128 1.46 5.99 -9.20
CA HIS A 128 1.05 7.05 -10.11
C HIS A 128 -0.10 6.57 -11.01
N PHE A 129 -1.29 7.11 -10.81
CA PHE A 129 -2.49 6.78 -11.55
C PHE A 129 -2.76 7.76 -12.68
N GLN A 130 -2.82 7.26 -13.92
CA GLN A 130 -3.19 8.02 -15.12
C GLN A 130 -4.67 7.82 -15.43
N ILE A 131 -5.51 8.60 -14.77
CA ILE A 131 -6.98 8.41 -14.74
C ILE A 131 -7.75 9.70 -15.01
N ALA A 132 -7.15 10.65 -15.73
CA ALA A 132 -7.75 11.94 -16.05
C ALA A 132 -9.12 11.83 -16.76
N ASP A 133 -9.31 10.75 -17.54
CA ASP A 133 -10.56 10.46 -18.27
C ASP A 133 -11.60 9.69 -17.44
N VAL A 134 -11.34 9.39 -16.16
CA VAL A 134 -12.23 8.61 -15.30
C VAL A 134 -13.09 9.51 -14.44
N LEU A 135 -14.20 9.98 -14.99
CA LEU A 135 -15.12 10.94 -14.35
C LEU A 135 -15.53 10.56 -12.91
N PRO A 136 -15.88 9.30 -12.55
CA PRO A 136 -16.20 8.95 -11.17
C PRO A 136 -15.06 9.21 -10.19
N VAL A 137 -13.81 8.99 -10.61
CA VAL A 137 -12.63 9.27 -9.78
C VAL A 137 -12.44 10.76 -9.62
N GLN A 138 -12.53 11.53 -10.72
CA GLN A 138 -12.41 12.99 -10.69
C GLN A 138 -13.44 13.61 -9.72
N ASN A 139 -14.71 13.22 -9.84
CA ASN A 139 -15.78 13.70 -8.98
C ASN A 139 -15.53 13.39 -7.49
N LEU A 140 -15.03 12.21 -7.16
CA LEU A 140 -14.74 11.83 -5.77
C LEU A 140 -13.56 12.62 -5.18
N VAL A 141 -12.52 12.87 -5.99
CA VAL A 141 -11.37 13.70 -5.56
C VAL A 141 -11.82 15.14 -5.35
N GLU A 142 -12.56 15.72 -6.28
CA GLU A 142 -13.09 17.09 -6.16
C GLU A 142 -14.02 17.24 -4.96
N ASN A 143 -14.87 16.24 -4.68
CA ASN A 143 -15.72 16.22 -3.48
C ASN A 143 -14.89 16.20 -2.20
N LEU A 144 -13.80 15.42 -2.14
CA LEU A 144 -12.88 15.42 -1.00
C LEU A 144 -12.21 16.79 -0.82
N VAL A 145 -11.71 17.40 -1.90
CA VAL A 145 -11.10 18.73 -1.88
C VAL A 145 -12.10 19.75 -1.34
N TRP A 146 -13.33 19.76 -1.92
CA TRP A 146 -14.37 20.68 -1.48
C TRP A 146 -14.72 20.50 -0.01
N SER A 147 -14.91 19.25 0.44
CA SER A 147 -15.25 18.90 1.81
C SER A 147 -14.18 19.37 2.81
N LEU A 148 -12.89 19.14 2.49
CA LEU A 148 -11.76 19.53 3.34
C LEU A 148 -11.51 21.04 3.35
N MET A 149 -11.87 21.76 2.27
CA MET A 149 -11.83 23.23 2.26
C MET A 149 -12.95 23.87 3.09
N HIS A 150 -14.07 23.16 3.29
CA HIS A 150 -15.26 23.66 4.00
C HIS A 150 -15.58 22.81 5.23
N GLU A 151 -14.53 22.38 5.92
CA GLU A 151 -14.63 21.44 7.04
C GLU A 151 -15.63 21.91 8.10
N ARG A 152 -16.52 20.99 8.52
CA ARG A 152 -17.48 21.16 9.59
C ARG A 152 -17.39 19.96 10.54
N GLU A 153 -17.83 20.13 11.77
CA GLU A 153 -17.93 19.02 12.73
C GLU A 153 -18.68 17.83 12.12
N GLY A 154 -18.12 16.62 12.27
CA GLY A 154 -18.70 15.37 11.79
C GLY A 154 -18.38 14.99 10.33
N MET A 155 -17.64 15.80 9.57
CA MET A 155 -17.28 15.52 8.19
C MET A 155 -16.23 14.41 8.04
N GLN A 156 -15.49 14.07 9.10
CA GLN A 156 -14.43 13.08 9.05
C GLN A 156 -14.92 11.71 8.55
N ALA A 157 -16.03 11.21 9.08
CA ALA A 157 -16.60 9.92 8.66
C ALA A 157 -17.05 9.94 7.18
N MET A 158 -17.57 11.09 6.71
CA MET A 158 -17.95 11.28 5.31
C MET A 158 -16.70 11.29 4.42
N ASN A 159 -15.64 11.99 4.80
CA ASN A 159 -14.37 12.03 4.08
C ASN A 159 -13.71 10.64 4.02
N GLN A 160 -13.74 9.86 5.11
CA GLN A 160 -13.28 8.47 5.12
C GLN A 160 -14.08 7.57 4.17
N THR A 161 -15.42 7.75 4.13
CA THR A 161 -16.29 7.00 3.22
C THR A 161 -16.02 7.39 1.76
N THR A 162 -15.87 8.68 1.47
CA THR A 162 -15.53 9.17 0.12
C THR A 162 -14.17 8.66 -0.34
N MET A 163 -13.17 8.63 0.55
CA MET A 163 -11.87 8.02 0.27
C MET A 163 -12.02 6.51 0.00
N GLY A 164 -12.87 5.81 0.76
CA GLY A 164 -13.15 4.40 0.54
C GLY A 164 -13.74 4.12 -0.85
N LEU A 165 -14.69 4.95 -1.28
CA LEU A 165 -15.24 4.90 -2.64
C LEU A 165 -14.20 5.22 -3.70
N LEU A 166 -13.37 6.23 -3.48
CA LEU A 166 -12.26 6.58 -4.38
C LEU A 166 -11.30 5.40 -4.55
N LEU A 167 -10.81 4.82 -3.46
CA LEU A 167 -9.90 3.65 -3.52
C LEU A 167 -10.58 2.46 -4.20
N ARG A 168 -11.86 2.21 -3.92
CA ARG A 168 -12.64 1.15 -4.57
C ARG A 168 -12.71 1.34 -6.09
N HIS A 169 -12.93 2.57 -6.55
CA HIS A 169 -12.87 2.88 -7.99
C HIS A 169 -11.46 2.68 -8.56
N LEU A 170 -10.43 3.18 -7.88
CA LEU A 170 -9.04 3.07 -8.34
C LEU A 170 -8.57 1.61 -8.47
N MET A 171 -9.10 0.67 -7.66
CA MET A 171 -8.81 -0.77 -7.80
C MET A 171 -9.15 -1.32 -9.19
N HIS A 172 -10.15 -0.78 -9.87
CA HIS A 172 -10.50 -1.19 -11.24
C HIS A 172 -9.55 -0.63 -12.31
N TYR A 173 -8.68 0.33 -11.95
CA TYR A 173 -7.77 1.01 -12.87
C TYR A 173 -6.29 0.74 -12.58
N THR A 174 -5.97 -0.31 -11.86
CA THR A 174 -4.57 -0.68 -11.55
C THR A 174 -3.73 -0.96 -12.81
N GLY A 175 -4.34 -1.36 -13.91
CA GLY A 175 -3.69 -1.44 -15.22
C GLY A 175 -3.23 -0.09 -15.80
N ARG A 176 -3.69 1.04 -15.25
CA ARG A 176 -3.29 2.42 -15.61
C ARG A 176 -2.29 3.04 -14.63
N ILE A 177 -1.76 2.24 -13.71
CA ILE A 177 -0.67 2.68 -12.86
C ILE A 177 0.60 2.66 -13.69
N ARG A 178 1.25 3.80 -13.86
CA ARG A 178 2.64 3.84 -14.29
C ARG A 178 3.50 3.45 -13.09
N VAL A 179 3.99 2.24 -13.16
CA VAL A 179 5.23 1.85 -12.50
C VAL A 179 6.31 2.07 -13.55
N ASN A 180 7.37 2.81 -13.24
CA ASN A 180 8.38 3.16 -14.22
C ASN A 180 9.00 1.90 -14.82
N ARG A 181 8.92 1.74 -16.14
CA ARG A 181 9.50 0.63 -16.90
C ARG A 181 10.98 0.90 -17.20
N ASP A 182 11.82 0.92 -16.21
CA ASP A 182 13.20 0.52 -16.39
C ASP A 182 13.23 -1.01 -16.39
N SER A 183 13.76 -1.62 -17.40
CA SER A 183 13.55 -3.05 -17.73
C SER A 183 13.91 -4.02 -16.59
N GLU A 184 14.88 -3.71 -15.75
CA GLU A 184 15.25 -4.57 -14.61
C GLU A 184 14.29 -4.42 -13.42
N GLN A 185 13.86 -3.23 -13.07
CA GLN A 185 12.98 -2.97 -11.93
C GLN A 185 11.52 -3.29 -12.22
N SER A 186 11.06 -3.12 -13.47
CA SER A 186 9.76 -3.61 -13.92
C SER A 186 9.69 -5.14 -13.85
N PHE A 187 10.79 -5.82 -14.20
CA PHE A 187 10.92 -7.26 -14.10
C PHE A 187 10.91 -7.72 -12.63
N GLU A 188 11.68 -7.08 -11.75
CA GLU A 188 11.72 -7.40 -10.32
C GLU A 188 10.38 -7.17 -9.62
N GLN A 189 9.67 -6.11 -9.95
CA GLN A 189 8.33 -5.83 -9.43
C GLN A 189 7.31 -6.85 -9.94
N GLN A 190 7.33 -7.17 -11.24
CA GLN A 190 6.45 -8.21 -11.81
C GLN A 190 6.73 -9.57 -11.18
N LEU A 191 7.99 -9.92 -11.00
CA LEU A 191 8.41 -11.15 -10.34
C LEU A 191 7.87 -11.21 -8.91
N THR A 192 8.05 -10.13 -8.15
CA THR A 192 7.55 -9.99 -6.77
C THR A 192 6.04 -10.18 -6.71
N LEU A 193 5.28 -9.49 -7.55
CA LEU A 193 3.81 -9.59 -7.60
C LEU A 193 3.36 -11.00 -7.97
N GLN A 194 4.01 -11.65 -8.95
CA GLN A 194 3.67 -13.01 -9.34
C GLN A 194 3.95 -14.02 -8.21
N VAL A 195 5.07 -13.86 -7.50
CA VAL A 195 5.40 -14.70 -6.33
C VAL A 195 4.37 -14.54 -5.21
N LEU A 196 4.03 -13.30 -4.86
CA LEU A 196 3.06 -13.03 -3.81
C LEU A 196 1.66 -13.53 -4.19
N ARG A 197 1.22 -13.29 -5.43
CA ARG A 197 -0.05 -13.82 -5.95
C ARG A 197 -0.11 -15.34 -5.87
N TYR A 198 0.94 -16.02 -6.33
CA TYR A 198 1.00 -17.48 -6.26
C TYR A 198 0.90 -17.97 -4.81
N ILE A 199 1.63 -17.35 -3.86
CA ILE A 199 1.54 -17.71 -2.45
C ILE A 199 0.12 -17.52 -1.92
N ASP A 200 -0.57 -16.46 -2.32
CA ASP A 200 -1.92 -16.17 -1.89
C ASP A 200 -2.95 -17.16 -2.44
N GLU A 201 -2.85 -17.52 -3.70
CA GLU A 201 -3.75 -18.48 -4.36
C GLU A 201 -3.47 -19.94 -3.95
N HIS A 202 -2.20 -20.26 -3.64
CA HIS A 202 -1.73 -21.62 -3.39
C HIS A 202 -1.12 -21.86 -2.03
N TYR A 203 -1.42 -21.00 -1.01
CA TYR A 203 -0.79 -21.08 0.31
C TYR A 203 -0.96 -22.44 1.01
N ARG A 204 -1.99 -23.22 0.68
CA ARG A 204 -2.23 -24.55 1.28
C ARG A 204 -1.26 -25.62 0.75
N GLU A 205 -1.02 -25.65 -0.53
CA GLU A 205 -0.35 -26.77 -1.22
C GLU A 205 0.81 -26.34 -2.09
N GLY A 206 0.93 -25.03 -2.40
CA GLY A 206 1.90 -24.48 -3.32
C GLY A 206 3.35 -24.69 -2.91
N SER A 207 4.20 -24.94 -3.89
CA SER A 207 5.63 -25.15 -3.71
C SER A 207 6.47 -24.21 -4.58
N LEU A 208 7.70 -23.91 -4.13
CA LEU A 208 8.64 -23.12 -4.92
C LEU A 208 8.96 -23.79 -6.26
N THR A 209 9.03 -25.11 -6.30
CA THR A 209 9.32 -25.87 -7.52
C THR A 209 8.20 -25.71 -8.55
N GLU A 210 6.96 -25.76 -8.11
CA GLU A 210 5.78 -25.57 -8.96
C GLU A 210 5.71 -24.12 -9.46
N LEU A 211 5.93 -23.14 -8.59
CA LEU A 211 6.01 -21.73 -8.96
C LEU A 211 7.11 -21.50 -10.01
N ALA A 212 8.31 -22.06 -9.81
CA ALA A 212 9.41 -21.93 -10.76
C ALA A 212 9.06 -22.53 -12.12
N ALA A 213 8.38 -23.68 -12.14
CA ALA A 213 7.91 -24.32 -13.37
C ALA A 213 6.85 -23.48 -14.09
N LEU A 214 5.87 -22.92 -13.36
CA LEU A 214 4.82 -22.04 -13.92
C LEU A 214 5.40 -20.77 -14.53
N MET A 215 6.44 -20.22 -13.91
CA MET A 215 7.08 -18.99 -14.36
C MET A 215 8.19 -19.22 -15.40
N GLY A 216 8.54 -20.48 -15.69
CA GLY A 216 9.62 -20.83 -16.62
C GLY A 216 11.04 -20.50 -16.09
N TYR A 217 11.24 -20.47 -14.78
CA TYR A 217 12.53 -20.16 -14.16
C TYR A 217 13.16 -21.39 -13.50
N ASP A 218 14.49 -21.36 -13.39
CA ASP A 218 15.23 -22.28 -12.54
C ASP A 218 14.86 -22.04 -11.04
N VAL A 219 14.64 -23.14 -10.30
CA VAL A 219 14.19 -23.07 -8.91
C VAL A 219 15.21 -22.41 -7.98
N TYR A 220 16.51 -22.63 -8.23
CA TYR A 220 17.57 -22.02 -7.41
C TYR A 220 17.73 -20.54 -7.71
N TRP A 221 17.58 -20.16 -8.97
CA TRP A 221 17.56 -18.76 -9.37
C TRP A 221 16.35 -18.03 -8.73
N LEU A 222 15.15 -18.60 -8.84
CA LEU A 222 13.94 -18.02 -8.26
C LEU A 222 14.04 -17.89 -6.74
N SER A 223 14.57 -18.90 -6.04
CA SER A 223 14.80 -18.87 -4.60
C SER A 223 15.71 -17.70 -4.18
N ARG A 224 16.79 -17.46 -4.92
CA ARG A 224 17.71 -16.34 -4.66
C ARG A 224 17.06 -15.00 -4.98
N ALA A 225 16.31 -14.91 -6.07
CA ALA A 225 15.58 -13.71 -6.45
C ALA A 225 14.54 -13.34 -5.39
N ILE A 226 13.73 -14.29 -4.92
CA ILE A 226 12.74 -14.08 -3.85
C ILE A 226 13.42 -13.57 -2.59
N ASN A 227 14.50 -14.21 -2.15
CA ASN A 227 15.20 -13.80 -0.93
C ASN A 227 15.82 -12.40 -1.05
N ARG A 228 16.36 -12.06 -2.23
CA ARG A 228 16.92 -10.73 -2.51
C ARG A 228 15.83 -9.65 -2.53
N LEU A 229 14.70 -9.90 -3.21
CA LEU A 229 13.64 -8.92 -3.44
C LEU A 229 12.71 -8.73 -2.24
N LEU A 230 12.42 -9.81 -1.52
CA LEU A 230 11.44 -9.81 -0.42
C LEU A 230 12.09 -9.92 0.97
N GLY A 231 13.43 -10.00 1.04
CA GLY A 231 14.16 -10.13 2.32
C GLY A 231 13.86 -11.39 3.10
N ARG A 232 13.08 -12.32 2.53
CA ARG A 232 12.64 -13.58 3.14
C ARG A 232 12.63 -14.70 2.11
N ASN A 233 12.81 -15.93 2.56
CA ASN A 233 12.71 -17.08 1.67
C ASN A 233 11.23 -17.45 1.43
N TYR A 234 10.98 -18.23 0.36
CA TYR A 234 9.64 -18.67 -0.03
C TYR A 234 8.86 -19.36 1.12
N LYS A 235 9.54 -20.22 1.90
CA LYS A 235 8.92 -20.94 3.01
C LYS A 235 8.45 -20.01 4.13
N GLU A 236 9.23 -18.98 4.42
CA GLU A 236 8.86 -17.95 5.40
C GLU A 236 7.67 -17.14 4.95
N LEU A 237 7.63 -16.72 3.67
CA LEU A 237 6.49 -16.01 3.10
C LEU A 237 5.22 -16.85 3.13
N LEU A 238 5.32 -18.12 2.72
CA LEU A 238 4.21 -19.08 2.77
C LEU A 238 3.72 -19.30 4.21
N GLN A 239 4.64 -19.43 5.17
CA GLN A 239 4.30 -19.58 6.57
C GLN A 239 3.56 -18.38 7.13
N ILE A 240 4.01 -17.18 6.80
CA ILE A 240 3.35 -15.92 7.20
C ILE A 240 1.93 -15.88 6.65
N LYS A 241 1.75 -16.17 5.35
CA LYS A 241 0.41 -16.20 4.72
C LYS A 241 -0.51 -17.19 5.43
N ARG A 242 -0.04 -18.42 5.68
CA ARG A 242 -0.82 -19.44 6.41
C ARG A 242 -1.21 -19.00 7.81
N LEU A 243 -0.29 -18.37 8.54
CA LEU A 243 -0.55 -17.88 9.91
C LEU A 243 -1.55 -16.72 9.91
N ASN A 244 -1.46 -15.79 8.95
CA ASN A 244 -2.41 -14.69 8.83
C ASN A 244 -3.82 -15.21 8.48
N GLN A 245 -3.89 -16.18 7.57
CA GLN A 245 -5.17 -16.84 7.23
C GLN A 245 -5.75 -17.62 8.43
N ALA A 246 -4.88 -18.28 9.21
CA ALA A 246 -5.32 -18.94 10.43
C ALA A 246 -5.86 -17.95 11.46
N ALA A 247 -5.19 -16.83 11.66
CA ALA A 247 -5.63 -15.76 12.56
C ALA A 247 -7.01 -15.22 12.13
N PHE A 248 -7.21 -14.99 10.84
CA PHE A 248 -8.50 -14.60 10.29
C PHE A 248 -9.59 -15.64 10.59
N LEU A 249 -9.35 -16.94 10.31
CA LEU A 249 -10.32 -18.01 10.58
C LEU A 249 -10.62 -18.18 12.08
N LEU A 250 -9.62 -18.01 12.93
CA LEU A 250 -9.78 -18.06 14.37
C LEU A 250 -10.68 -16.96 14.91
N HIS A 251 -10.57 -15.78 14.32
CA HIS A 251 -11.35 -14.60 14.71
C HIS A 251 -12.77 -14.63 14.12
N SER A 252 -12.89 -14.96 12.82
CA SER A 252 -14.14 -14.86 12.06
C SER A 252 -15.05 -16.10 12.15
N THR A 253 -14.54 -17.22 12.67
CA THR A 253 -15.29 -18.48 12.71
C THR A 253 -15.23 -19.18 14.06
N ARG A 254 -16.17 -20.13 14.29
CA ARG A 254 -16.15 -21.05 15.44
C ARG A 254 -15.46 -22.40 15.13
N MET A 255 -14.76 -22.49 14.01
CA MET A 255 -14.07 -23.70 13.58
C MET A 255 -13.08 -24.18 14.64
N PRO A 256 -13.03 -25.48 15.00
CA PRO A 256 -12.01 -26.01 15.91
C PRO A 256 -10.60 -25.64 15.47
N VAL A 257 -9.70 -25.39 16.42
CA VAL A 257 -8.31 -24.99 16.09
C VAL A 257 -7.57 -26.04 15.25
N ALA A 258 -7.88 -27.31 15.45
CA ALA A 258 -7.31 -28.40 14.63
C ALA A 258 -7.77 -28.27 13.16
N ASP A 259 -9.06 -27.98 12.95
CA ASP A 259 -9.60 -27.80 11.61
C ASP A 259 -9.08 -26.53 10.93
N VAL A 260 -8.89 -25.44 11.68
CA VAL A 260 -8.19 -24.24 11.18
C VAL A 260 -6.77 -24.56 10.76
N SER A 261 -6.02 -25.31 11.60
CA SER A 261 -4.65 -25.78 11.26
C SER A 261 -4.64 -26.51 9.91
N PHE A 262 -5.57 -27.42 9.74
CA PHE A 262 -5.69 -28.22 8.51
C PHE A 262 -6.11 -27.37 7.29
N ALA A 263 -7.09 -26.47 7.50
CA ALA A 263 -7.61 -25.57 6.47
C ALA A 263 -6.54 -24.65 5.89
N VAL A 264 -5.53 -24.27 6.68
CA VAL A 264 -4.43 -23.41 6.23
C VAL A 264 -3.18 -24.17 5.80
N GLY A 265 -3.25 -25.51 5.68
CA GLY A 265 -2.19 -26.35 5.11
C GLY A 265 -1.15 -26.85 6.10
N TYR A 266 -1.52 -27.11 7.36
CA TYR A 266 -0.68 -27.79 8.35
C TYR A 266 -1.28 -29.13 8.75
N ASP A 267 -0.59 -30.23 8.39
CA ASP A 267 -0.99 -31.59 8.78
C ASP A 267 -0.69 -31.90 10.25
N ASN A 268 0.26 -31.16 10.86
CA ASN A 268 0.66 -31.35 12.24
C ASN A 268 0.22 -30.16 13.10
N THR A 269 -0.85 -30.37 13.86
CA THR A 269 -1.44 -29.37 14.76
C THR A 269 -0.46 -28.91 15.85
N SER A 270 0.39 -29.81 16.40
CA SER A 270 1.39 -29.43 17.41
C SER A 270 2.45 -28.49 16.86
N TYR A 271 2.89 -28.74 15.63
CA TYR A 271 3.78 -27.84 14.90
C TYR A 271 3.11 -26.49 14.66
N PHE A 272 1.85 -26.48 14.21
CA PHE A 272 1.06 -25.25 14.01
C PHE A 272 0.97 -24.42 15.31
N TYR A 273 0.63 -25.04 16.46
CA TYR A 273 0.57 -24.34 17.74
C TYR A 273 1.89 -23.66 18.10
N ARG A 274 3.01 -24.35 17.89
CA ARG A 274 4.34 -23.81 18.17
C ARG A 274 4.65 -22.58 17.32
N ILE A 275 4.49 -22.66 15.98
CA ILE A 275 4.82 -21.56 15.08
C ILE A 275 3.85 -20.39 15.22
N PHE A 276 2.55 -20.66 15.46
CA PHE A 276 1.56 -19.63 15.72
C PHE A 276 1.92 -18.83 16.98
N ARG A 277 2.28 -19.53 18.06
CA ARG A 277 2.71 -18.88 19.29
C ARG A 277 4.00 -18.07 19.11
N THR A 278 4.94 -18.59 18.35
CA THR A 278 6.19 -17.85 18.04
C THR A 278 5.90 -16.56 17.27
N TYR A 279 4.93 -16.58 16.37
CA TYR A 279 4.61 -15.44 15.51
C TYR A 279 3.72 -14.40 16.20
N TYR A 280 2.66 -14.83 16.90
CA TYR A 280 1.68 -13.95 17.55
C TYR A 280 1.90 -13.75 19.06
N GLY A 281 2.92 -14.37 19.66
CA GLY A 281 3.19 -14.28 21.10
C GLY A 281 2.21 -15.07 22.00
N MET A 282 1.15 -15.65 21.44
CA MET A 282 0.10 -16.38 22.18
C MET A 282 -0.40 -17.59 21.39
N SER A 283 -1.05 -18.54 22.09
CA SER A 283 -1.60 -19.72 21.44
C SER A 283 -2.83 -19.38 20.57
N PRO A 284 -3.17 -20.22 19.56
CA PRO A 284 -4.39 -20.03 18.76
C PRO A 284 -5.67 -19.95 19.58
N LYS A 285 -5.74 -20.68 20.71
CA LYS A 285 -6.91 -20.63 21.63
C LYS A 285 -7.00 -19.29 22.37
N GLU A 286 -5.86 -18.76 22.82
CA GLU A 286 -5.78 -17.46 23.48
C GLU A 286 -6.09 -16.34 22.48
N TYR A 287 -5.56 -16.43 21.27
CA TYR A 287 -5.82 -15.47 20.19
C TYR A 287 -7.32 -15.34 19.88
N ARG A 288 -8.03 -16.47 19.78
CA ARG A 288 -9.50 -16.50 19.60
C ARG A 288 -10.29 -15.86 20.72
N LYS A 289 -9.80 -15.91 21.97
CA LYS A 289 -10.49 -15.35 23.13
C LYS A 289 -10.30 -13.84 23.26
N ASN A 290 -9.19 -13.33 22.71
CA ASN A 290 -8.82 -11.92 22.82
C ASN A 290 -9.32 -11.05 21.65
N GLY A 291 -9.87 -11.67 20.62
CA GLY A 291 -10.54 -11.04 19.48
C GLY A 291 -12.01 -11.40 19.45
#